data_e995bd9dcbf3aa289bbb9c8c8cebd829
#
_entry.id   e995bd9dcbf3aa289bbb9c8c8cebd829
#
_cell.length_a   1.000
_cell.length_b   1.000
_cell.length_c   1.000
_cell.angle_alpha   90.00
_cell.angle_beta   90.00
_cell.angle_gamma   90.00
#
_symmetry.space_group_name_H-M   'P 1'
#
loop_
_entity.id
_entity.type
_entity.pdbx_description
1 polymer ?
#
loop_
_entity_poly.entity_id
_entity_poly.type
_entity_poly.pdbx_seq_one_letter_code
_entity_poly.pdbx_strand_id
1 'polypeptide(L)'
;MSAEKKLKELGIQLGPVTPPVANYVNAVRAGNLLFLAGKGPAGGVSGIVGKDITVEQAYGHARTVGLNLMAVIKDELGSLDRVKRIVKVLGMVNAVPGFGDQPKVINGCSDLFVEVFGERGRHARSAVGMGSLPNNIPVEIEVIVEVSGGAPAKKAANQRKKK
;
A
#
# COMPACT_ATOMS: atom_id res chain seq x y z
N MET A 1 -5.81 20.09 3.01
CA MET A 1 -6.01 19.71 1.59
C MET A 1 -6.75 18.39 1.54
N SER A 2 -7.79 18.23 0.68
CA SER A 2 -8.55 16.98 0.51
C SER A 2 -7.77 16.01 -0.38
N ALA A 3 -7.56 14.79 0.11
CA ALA A 3 -6.90 13.72 -0.65
C ALA A 3 -7.78 13.27 -1.83
N GLU A 4 -9.09 13.22 -1.63
CA GLU A 4 -10.04 12.88 -2.71
C GLU A 4 -10.01 13.91 -3.85
N LYS A 5 -9.92 15.21 -3.51
CA LYS A 5 -9.77 16.28 -4.51
C LYS A 5 -8.44 16.14 -5.23
N LYS A 6 -7.36 15.84 -4.49
CA LYS A 6 -6.02 15.70 -5.06
C LYS A 6 -5.92 14.53 -6.04
N LEU A 7 -6.56 13.39 -5.75
CA LEU A 7 -6.64 12.27 -6.70
C LEU A 7 -7.29 12.70 -8.02
N LYS A 8 -8.39 13.47 -7.94
CA LYS A 8 -9.07 13.97 -9.15
C LYS A 8 -8.18 14.91 -9.96
N GLU A 9 -7.48 15.84 -9.29
CA GLU A 9 -6.54 16.77 -9.94
C GLU A 9 -5.40 16.04 -10.66
N LEU A 10 -4.94 14.92 -10.09
CA LEU A 10 -3.89 14.09 -10.66
C LEU A 10 -4.40 13.09 -11.71
N GLY A 11 -5.71 13.01 -11.94
CA GLY A 11 -6.32 12.03 -12.84
C GLY A 11 -6.19 10.58 -12.34
N ILE A 12 -5.95 10.39 -11.04
CA ILE A 12 -5.74 9.06 -10.45
C ILE A 12 -7.09 8.44 -10.11
N GLN A 13 -7.34 7.26 -10.66
CA GLN A 13 -8.46 6.39 -10.31
C GLN A 13 -7.92 5.17 -9.53
N LEU A 14 -8.48 4.93 -8.34
CA LEU A 14 -8.15 3.75 -7.55
C LEU A 14 -8.89 2.53 -8.12
N GLY A 15 -8.16 1.44 -8.30
CA GLY A 15 -8.73 0.17 -8.72
C GLY A 15 -9.56 -0.52 -7.62
N PRO A 16 -10.18 -1.65 -7.94
CA PRO A 16 -10.91 -2.45 -6.96
C PRO A 16 -9.96 -3.03 -5.90
N VAL A 17 -10.48 -3.22 -4.70
CA VAL A 17 -9.74 -3.88 -3.61
C VAL A 17 -9.66 -5.37 -3.88
N THR A 18 -8.45 -5.91 -3.91
CA THR A 18 -8.22 -7.35 -4.04
C THR A 18 -8.60 -8.04 -2.72
N PRO A 19 -9.47 -9.07 -2.74
CA PRO A 19 -9.79 -9.81 -1.53
C PRO A 19 -8.57 -10.56 -0.99
N PRO A 20 -8.53 -10.85 0.33
CA PRO A 20 -7.50 -11.70 0.90
C PRO A 20 -7.52 -13.09 0.27
N VAL A 21 -6.35 -13.65 0.01
CA VAL A 21 -6.19 -14.98 -0.62
C VAL A 21 -5.96 -16.10 0.40
N ALA A 22 -5.88 -15.76 1.69
CA ALA A 22 -5.62 -16.69 2.78
C ALA A 22 -6.40 -16.27 4.05
N ASN A 23 -6.09 -16.88 5.19
CA ASN A 23 -6.76 -16.59 6.47
C ASN A 23 -6.23 -15.29 7.10
N TYR A 24 -6.51 -14.16 6.49
CA TYR A 24 -6.22 -12.81 7.01
C TYR A 24 -7.26 -11.81 6.46
N VAL A 25 -7.17 -10.55 6.88
CA VAL A 25 -7.99 -9.43 6.38
C VAL A 25 -7.11 -8.33 5.80
N ASN A 26 -7.64 -7.49 4.91
CA ASN A 26 -6.87 -6.42 4.26
C ASN A 26 -6.42 -5.35 5.23
N ALA A 27 -7.19 -5.10 6.30
CA ALA A 27 -6.84 -4.14 7.32
C ALA A 27 -7.47 -4.48 8.67
N VAL A 28 -6.81 -4.07 9.75
CA VAL A 28 -7.31 -4.15 11.11
C VAL A 28 -7.24 -2.77 11.74
N ARG A 29 -8.33 -2.32 12.36
CA ARG A 29 -8.37 -1.08 13.10
C ARG A 29 -8.16 -1.33 14.60
N ALA A 30 -7.25 -0.57 15.21
CA ALA A 30 -7.01 -0.54 16.65
C ALA A 30 -7.03 0.93 17.10
N GLY A 31 -8.09 1.35 17.78
CA GLY A 31 -8.30 2.75 18.15
C GLY A 31 -8.39 3.67 16.93
N ASN A 32 -7.46 4.61 16.83
CA ASN A 32 -7.31 5.52 15.69
C ASN A 32 -6.22 5.08 14.68
N LEU A 33 -5.68 3.87 14.84
CA LEU A 33 -4.72 3.31 13.90
C LEU A 33 -5.38 2.25 13.03
N LEU A 34 -5.05 2.29 11.73
CA LEU A 34 -5.41 1.29 10.74
C LEU A 34 -4.13 0.59 10.27
N PHE A 35 -4.06 -0.70 10.51
CA PHE A 35 -2.95 -1.57 10.10
C PHE A 35 -3.35 -2.28 8.82
N LEU A 36 -2.60 -2.09 7.73
CA LEU A 36 -2.86 -2.74 6.46
C LEU A 36 -1.93 -3.93 6.26
N ALA A 37 -2.50 -5.01 5.75
CA ALA A 37 -1.74 -6.16 5.28
C ALA A 37 -0.85 -5.79 4.08
N GLY A 38 0.25 -6.52 3.90
CA GLY A 38 1.15 -6.37 2.76
C GLY A 38 0.41 -6.47 1.42
N LYS A 39 0.78 -5.62 0.48
CA LYS A 39 0.28 -5.61 -0.89
C LYS A 39 1.44 -5.67 -1.87
N GLY A 40 1.26 -6.48 -2.90
CA GLY A 40 2.12 -6.52 -4.08
C GLY A 40 1.57 -5.68 -5.24
N PRO A 41 2.33 -5.54 -6.33
CA PRO A 41 1.86 -4.90 -7.56
C PRO A 41 0.74 -5.72 -8.20
N ALA A 42 -0.20 -5.03 -8.84
CA ALA A 42 -1.25 -5.69 -9.63
C ALA A 42 -0.68 -6.28 -10.95
N GLY A 43 -1.43 -7.22 -11.55
CA GLY A 43 -1.11 -7.71 -12.89
C GLY A 43 -0.16 -8.90 -12.96
N GLY A 44 0.07 -9.61 -11.85
CA GLY A 44 0.87 -10.85 -11.87
C GLY A 44 2.36 -10.61 -12.13
N VAL A 45 2.86 -9.45 -11.77
CA VAL A 45 4.30 -9.10 -11.95
C VAL A 45 5.17 -9.98 -11.07
N SER A 46 6.21 -10.56 -11.63
CA SER A 46 7.23 -11.33 -10.90
C SER A 46 8.63 -10.97 -11.40
N GLY A 47 9.63 -11.18 -10.55
CA GLY A 47 11.03 -10.96 -10.88
C GLY A 47 11.83 -10.37 -9.72
N ILE A 48 13.14 -10.45 -9.86
CA ILE A 48 14.13 -10.02 -8.87
C ILE A 48 14.73 -8.69 -9.32
N VAL A 49 14.69 -7.68 -8.46
CA VAL A 49 15.25 -6.36 -8.74
C VAL A 49 16.79 -6.45 -8.80
N GLY A 50 17.35 -5.85 -9.82
CA GLY A 50 18.78 -5.94 -10.11
C GLY A 50 19.16 -7.14 -10.98
N LYS A 51 18.21 -8.01 -11.34
CA LYS A 51 18.37 -9.12 -12.28
C LYS A 51 17.33 -9.03 -13.40
N ASP A 52 16.07 -9.18 -13.06
CA ASP A 52 14.95 -9.26 -14.03
C ASP A 52 14.26 -7.90 -14.18
N ILE A 53 14.34 -7.05 -13.19
CA ILE A 53 13.61 -5.79 -13.05
C ILE A 53 14.59 -4.68 -12.68
N THR A 54 14.53 -3.55 -13.37
CA THR A 54 15.35 -2.38 -13.06
C THR A 54 14.81 -1.63 -11.84
N VAL A 55 15.61 -0.73 -11.26
CA VAL A 55 15.18 0.13 -10.14
C VAL A 55 13.99 1.01 -10.54
N GLU A 56 13.99 1.56 -11.75
CA GLU A 56 12.92 2.41 -12.29
C GLU A 56 11.63 1.63 -12.46
N GLN A 57 11.71 0.41 -12.98
CA GLN A 57 10.53 -0.48 -13.09
C GLN A 57 9.98 -0.83 -11.70
N ALA A 58 10.87 -1.18 -10.77
CA ALA A 58 10.50 -1.49 -9.39
C ALA A 58 9.90 -0.29 -8.66
N TYR A 59 10.39 0.94 -8.90
CA TYR A 59 9.77 2.19 -8.45
C TYR A 59 8.31 2.31 -8.95
N GLY A 60 8.09 2.04 -10.25
CA GLY A 60 6.74 2.03 -10.84
C GLY A 60 5.84 0.99 -10.17
N HIS A 61 6.36 -0.20 -9.87
CA HIS A 61 5.63 -1.24 -9.13
C HIS A 61 5.31 -0.82 -7.71
N ALA A 62 6.25 -0.19 -6.99
CA ALA A 62 6.02 0.35 -5.65
C ALA A 62 4.93 1.44 -5.66
N ARG A 63 4.89 2.30 -6.70
CA ARG A 63 3.80 3.28 -6.89
C ARG A 63 2.45 2.59 -7.06
N THR A 64 2.39 1.53 -7.87
CA THR A 64 1.17 0.72 -8.05
C THR A 64 0.71 0.08 -6.73
N VAL A 65 1.65 -0.42 -5.92
CA VAL A 65 1.32 -0.92 -4.57
C VAL A 65 0.74 0.19 -3.70
N GLY A 66 1.27 1.40 -3.76
CA GLY A 66 0.73 2.57 -3.06
C GLY A 66 -0.73 2.86 -3.45
N LEU A 67 -1.09 2.73 -4.73
CA LEU A 67 -2.47 2.86 -5.21
C LEU A 67 -3.37 1.77 -4.63
N ASN A 68 -2.90 0.52 -4.60
CA ASN A 68 -3.64 -0.61 -4.00
C ASN A 68 -3.88 -0.39 -2.50
N LEU A 69 -2.88 0.10 -1.77
CA LEU A 69 -3.00 0.44 -0.34
C LEU A 69 -4.02 1.56 -0.12
N MET A 70 -4.00 2.62 -0.94
CA MET A 70 -5.01 3.70 -0.86
C MET A 70 -6.43 3.19 -1.17
N ALA A 71 -6.58 2.24 -2.11
CA ALA A 71 -7.87 1.61 -2.37
C ALA A 71 -8.40 0.87 -1.13
N VAL A 72 -7.54 0.12 -0.42
CA VAL A 72 -7.90 -0.54 0.86
C VAL A 72 -8.30 0.50 1.91
N ILE A 73 -7.51 1.57 2.09
CA ILE A 73 -7.82 2.64 3.06
C ILE A 73 -9.19 3.26 2.76
N LYS A 74 -9.45 3.56 1.48
CA LYS A 74 -10.73 4.14 1.05
C LYS A 74 -11.90 3.19 1.29
N ASP A 75 -11.73 1.90 1.00
CA ASP A 75 -12.73 0.87 1.25
C ASP A 75 -13.10 0.73 2.74
N GLU A 76 -12.08 0.76 3.61
CA GLU A 76 -12.26 0.68 5.07
C GLU A 76 -12.87 1.95 5.68
N LEU A 77 -12.51 3.11 5.18
CA LEU A 77 -12.91 4.39 5.77
C LEU A 77 -14.09 5.05 5.06
N GLY A 78 -14.40 4.67 3.81
CA GLY A 78 -15.34 5.35 2.93
C GLY A 78 -14.77 6.60 2.24
N SER A 79 -13.69 7.18 2.76
CA SER A 79 -13.00 8.34 2.16
C SER A 79 -11.55 8.44 2.64
N LEU A 80 -10.64 8.80 1.73
CA LEU A 80 -9.25 9.10 2.06
C LEU A 80 -9.07 10.39 2.88
N ASP A 81 -10.07 11.28 2.88
CA ASP A 81 -10.02 12.51 3.69
C ASP A 81 -10.04 12.23 5.20
N ARG A 82 -10.42 11.02 5.60
CA ARG A 82 -10.35 10.54 6.98
C ARG A 82 -8.95 10.14 7.45
N VAL A 83 -7.98 10.09 6.55
CA VAL A 83 -6.57 9.87 6.88
C VAL A 83 -6.02 11.12 7.57
N LYS A 84 -5.55 10.96 8.80
CA LYS A 84 -4.86 12.00 9.57
C LYS A 84 -3.38 12.05 9.22
N ARG A 85 -2.76 10.89 9.07
CA ARG A 85 -1.34 10.74 8.77
C ARG A 85 -1.03 9.32 8.31
N ILE A 86 -0.12 9.17 7.36
CA ILE A 86 0.61 7.92 7.15
C ILE A 86 1.68 7.85 8.26
N VAL A 87 1.63 6.83 9.09
CA VAL A 87 2.51 6.73 10.28
C VAL A 87 3.79 5.98 9.94
N LYS A 88 3.63 4.79 9.36
CA LYS A 88 4.75 3.89 9.05
C LYS A 88 4.53 3.22 7.71
N VAL A 89 5.61 3.10 6.96
CA VAL A 89 5.72 2.28 5.76
C VAL A 89 6.84 1.26 5.97
N LEU A 90 6.54 -0.02 5.79
CA LEU A 90 7.52 -1.07 5.61
C LEU A 90 7.49 -1.50 4.15
N GLY A 91 8.55 -1.17 3.41
CA GLY A 91 8.74 -1.58 2.03
C GLY A 91 9.77 -2.70 1.94
N MET A 92 9.39 -3.81 1.33
CA MET A 92 10.16 -5.03 1.16
C MET A 92 10.46 -5.21 -0.32
N VAL A 93 11.72 -5.41 -0.67
CA VAL A 93 12.18 -5.56 -2.05
C VAL A 93 12.82 -6.93 -2.25
N ASN A 94 12.32 -7.68 -3.22
CA ASN A 94 12.93 -8.92 -3.69
C ASN A 94 14.07 -8.55 -4.65
N ALA A 95 15.30 -8.56 -4.15
CA ALA A 95 16.46 -8.07 -4.90
C ALA A 95 17.65 -9.02 -4.82
N VAL A 96 18.59 -8.86 -5.75
CA VAL A 96 19.84 -9.62 -5.76
C VAL A 96 20.65 -9.38 -4.48
N PRO A 97 21.48 -10.35 -4.03
CA PRO A 97 22.41 -10.16 -2.92
C PRO A 97 23.29 -8.91 -3.11
N GLY A 98 23.44 -8.13 -2.06
CA GLY A 98 24.25 -6.88 -2.11
C GLY A 98 23.53 -5.67 -2.71
N PHE A 99 22.27 -5.80 -3.14
CA PHE A 99 21.48 -4.66 -3.60
C PHE A 99 21.31 -3.62 -2.47
N GLY A 100 21.55 -2.34 -2.79
CA GLY A 100 21.52 -1.23 -1.82
C GLY A 100 20.50 -0.14 -2.12
N ASP A 101 19.77 -0.24 -3.24
CA ASP A 101 18.84 0.79 -3.72
C ASP A 101 17.38 0.57 -3.32
N GLN A 102 17.10 -0.25 -2.29
CA GLN A 102 15.75 -0.44 -1.76
C GLN A 102 15.03 0.88 -1.46
N PRO A 103 15.69 1.91 -0.86
CA PRO A 103 15.05 3.20 -0.64
C PRO A 103 14.55 3.86 -1.94
N LYS A 104 15.31 3.76 -3.04
CA LYS A 104 14.92 4.30 -4.35
C LYS A 104 13.69 3.60 -4.90
N VAL A 105 13.63 2.28 -4.77
CA VAL A 105 12.46 1.48 -5.17
C VAL A 105 11.21 1.92 -4.39
N ILE A 106 11.30 1.95 -3.06
CA ILE A 106 10.14 2.25 -2.19
C ILE A 106 9.71 3.71 -2.28
N ASN A 107 10.56 4.61 -2.79
CA ASN A 107 10.17 5.98 -3.09
C ASN A 107 8.94 6.05 -4.00
N GLY A 108 8.72 5.09 -4.90
CA GLY A 108 7.52 5.04 -5.73
C GLY A 108 6.21 5.12 -4.93
N CYS A 109 6.15 4.42 -3.80
CA CYS A 109 5.01 4.49 -2.88
C CYS A 109 5.05 5.76 -2.00
N SER A 110 6.23 6.10 -1.47
CA SER A 110 6.39 7.26 -0.57
C SER A 110 6.07 8.58 -1.27
N ASP A 111 6.55 8.77 -2.50
CA ASP A 111 6.31 9.97 -3.29
C ASP A 111 4.82 10.10 -3.62
N LEU A 112 4.15 9.00 -3.97
CA LEU A 112 2.71 8.98 -4.18
C LEU A 112 1.93 9.41 -2.92
N PHE A 113 2.32 8.92 -1.75
CA PHE A 113 1.66 9.32 -0.50
C PHE A 113 1.84 10.81 -0.21
N VAL A 114 3.04 11.36 -0.43
CA VAL A 114 3.29 12.79 -0.26
C VAL A 114 2.53 13.61 -1.31
N GLU A 115 2.48 13.13 -2.55
CA GLU A 115 1.74 13.78 -3.63
C GLU A 115 0.24 13.90 -3.33
N VAL A 116 -0.37 12.84 -2.76
CA VAL A 116 -1.82 12.80 -2.48
C VAL A 116 -2.18 13.44 -1.13
N PHE A 117 -1.39 13.18 -0.09
CA PHE A 117 -1.72 13.59 1.29
C PHE A 117 -0.94 14.84 1.76
N GLY A 118 0.05 15.33 0.99
CA GLY A 118 0.94 16.42 1.40
C GLY A 118 1.75 16.05 2.64
N GLU A 119 1.87 16.94 3.62
CA GLU A 119 2.59 16.69 4.87
C GLU A 119 2.05 15.50 5.66
N ARG A 120 0.78 15.16 5.51
CA ARG A 120 0.17 13.97 6.13
C ARG A 120 0.69 12.66 5.51
N GLY A 121 1.25 12.72 4.32
CA GLY A 121 1.87 11.58 3.62
C GLY A 121 3.32 11.31 4.06
N ARG A 122 3.97 12.23 4.77
CA ARG A 122 5.33 12.02 5.30
C ARG A 122 5.29 11.06 6.47
N HIS A 123 6.07 10.00 6.41
CA HIS A 123 5.99 8.84 7.29
C HIS A 123 7.37 8.36 7.74
N ALA A 124 7.43 7.65 8.86
CA ALA A 124 8.58 6.84 9.22
C ALA A 124 8.65 5.61 8.31
N ARG A 125 9.84 5.22 7.85
CA ARG A 125 9.98 4.15 6.87
C ARG A 125 11.12 3.18 7.19
N SER A 126 10.90 1.90 6.86
CA SER A 126 11.96 0.94 6.59
C SER A 126 11.82 0.50 5.13
N ALA A 127 12.94 0.48 4.39
CA ALA A 127 13.03 -0.05 3.04
C ALA A 127 14.15 -1.08 3.03
N VAL A 128 13.79 -2.35 2.91
CA VAL A 128 14.70 -3.48 3.16
C VAL A 128 14.65 -4.50 2.02
N GLY A 129 15.74 -5.25 1.86
CA GLY A 129 15.79 -6.41 0.98
C GLY A 129 15.27 -7.65 1.70
N MET A 130 14.59 -8.51 0.96
CA MET A 130 14.11 -9.81 1.42
C MET A 130 14.78 -10.92 0.63
N GLY A 131 15.03 -12.06 1.26
CA GLY A 131 15.58 -13.24 0.58
C GLY A 131 14.66 -13.80 -0.49
N SER A 132 13.34 -13.59 -0.35
CA SER A 132 12.32 -13.86 -1.34
C SER A 132 11.02 -13.17 -0.94
N LEU A 133 10.11 -12.99 -1.89
CA LEU A 133 8.73 -12.56 -1.64
C LEU A 133 7.75 -13.57 -2.26
N PRO A 134 6.52 -13.69 -1.73
CA PRO A 134 5.52 -14.62 -2.27
C PRO A 134 5.32 -14.42 -3.77
N ASN A 135 5.13 -15.50 -4.52
CA ASN A 135 4.96 -15.49 -5.98
C ASN A 135 6.10 -14.77 -6.74
N ASN A 136 7.27 -14.63 -6.11
CA ASN A 136 8.43 -13.93 -6.67
C ASN A 136 8.11 -12.48 -7.10
N ILE A 137 7.18 -11.80 -6.41
CA ILE A 137 6.89 -10.40 -6.69
C ILE A 137 8.10 -9.52 -6.35
N PRO A 138 8.34 -8.40 -7.07
CA PRO A 138 9.51 -7.56 -6.85
C PRO A 138 9.42 -6.70 -5.58
N VAL A 139 8.21 -6.33 -5.18
CA VAL A 139 7.96 -5.39 -4.07
C VAL A 139 6.72 -5.81 -3.31
N GLU A 140 6.79 -5.74 -1.98
CA GLU A 140 5.63 -5.81 -1.10
C GLU A 140 5.69 -4.67 -0.09
N ILE A 141 4.57 -4.01 0.19
CA ILE A 141 4.53 -2.87 1.11
C ILE A 141 3.34 -3.01 2.05
N GLU A 142 3.57 -2.75 3.33
CA GLU A 142 2.55 -2.59 4.35
C GLU A 142 2.62 -1.21 4.99
N VAL A 143 1.50 -0.73 5.52
CA VAL A 143 1.41 0.61 6.11
C VAL A 143 0.57 0.63 7.38
N ILE A 144 0.92 1.56 8.27
CA ILE A 144 0.11 1.95 9.43
C ILE A 144 -0.35 3.38 9.20
N VAL A 145 -1.65 3.62 9.35
CA VAL A 145 -2.29 4.91 9.09
C VAL A 145 -3.04 5.39 10.32
N GLU A 146 -2.83 6.64 10.72
CA GLU A 146 -3.68 7.31 11.69
C GLU A 146 -4.92 7.88 11.00
N VAL A 147 -6.10 7.61 11.57
CA VAL A 147 -7.39 7.97 11.00
C VAL A 147 -8.23 8.79 11.98
N SER A 148 -9.13 9.62 11.46
CA SER A 148 -10.08 10.34 12.29
C SER A 148 -11.07 9.38 12.97
N GLY A 149 -11.48 9.71 14.19
CA GLY A 149 -12.43 8.93 14.97
C GLY A 149 -13.79 8.80 14.28
N GLY A 150 -14.49 7.74 14.61
CA GLY A 150 -15.77 7.30 14.06
C GLY A 150 -15.69 5.82 13.69
N ALA A 151 -16.71 5.04 14.08
CA ALA A 151 -16.80 3.64 13.70
C ALA A 151 -16.71 3.50 12.15
N PRO A 152 -16.08 2.45 11.61
CA PRO A 152 -16.18 2.15 10.19
C PRO A 152 -17.66 2.05 9.82
N ALA A 153 -18.03 2.55 8.64
CA ALA A 153 -19.32 2.23 8.08
C ALA A 153 -19.41 0.69 8.07
N LYS A 154 -20.37 0.12 8.85
CA LYS A 154 -20.55 -1.33 8.91
C LYS A 154 -20.78 -1.81 7.49
N LYS A 155 -19.81 -2.44 6.86
CA LYS A 155 -20.08 -3.32 5.75
C LYS A 155 -20.90 -4.48 6.30
N ALA A 156 -22.14 -4.59 5.84
CA ALA A 156 -23.00 -5.72 6.14
C ALA A 156 -22.21 -6.99 5.82
N ALA A 157 -22.05 -7.84 6.84
CA ALA A 157 -21.42 -9.14 6.73
C ALA A 157 -22.26 -10.00 5.78
N ASN A 158 -21.88 -10.05 4.51
CA ASN A 158 -22.41 -11.03 3.55
C ASN A 158 -21.41 -12.18 3.44
N GLN A 159 -21.14 -12.81 4.58
CA GLN A 159 -20.45 -14.08 4.65
C GLN A 159 -21.23 -15.03 5.53
N ARG A 160 -22.32 -15.55 5.00
CA ARG A 160 -22.85 -16.87 5.40
C ARG A 160 -23.77 -17.37 4.31
N LYS A 161 -23.22 -18.23 3.44
CA LYS A 161 -23.93 -19.39 2.89
C LYS A 161 -23.02 -20.04 1.84
N LYS A 162 -22.28 -21.06 2.29
CA LYS A 162 -22.18 -22.31 1.54
C LYS A 162 -21.77 -23.39 2.53
N LYS A 163 -22.75 -24.21 2.83
CA LYS A 163 -22.56 -25.55 3.38
C LYS A 163 -21.79 -26.41 2.40
#